data_ee9957884ce2a683c95e5c2b10c13678
#
_entry.id   ee9957884ce2a683c95e5c2b10c13678
#
_cell.length_a   1.000
_cell.length_b   1.000
_cell.length_c   1.000
_cell.angle_alpha   90.00
_cell.angle_beta   90.00
_cell.angle_gamma   90.00
#
_symmetry.space_group_name_H-M   'P 1'
#
loop_
_entity.id
_entity.type
_entity.pdbx_description
1 polymer ?
#
loop_
_entity_poly.entity_id
_entity_poly.type
_entity_poly.pdbx_seq_one_letter_code
_entity_poly.pdbx_strand_id
1 'polypeptide(L)'
;YPLVIKADGLASGKGVVIAETEEQAVQAVRGMLEGKTFGSAGESVVIEEFMEGEEASVLCFTDGNTIVPMISAQDHKRISDGDMGANTGGMGAYAPAPVMTKELDKIVYDTILMPAVKAMKKEGCPFTGCL
;
A
#
# COMPACT_ATOMS: atom_id res chain seq x y z
N TYR A 1 -15.54 8.45 -8.33
CA TYR A 1 -15.63 7.11 -7.78
C TYR A 1 -15.09 6.10 -8.78
N PRO A 2 -14.52 4.99 -8.29
CA PRO A 2 -14.46 4.60 -6.88
C PRO A 2 -13.46 5.44 -6.05
N LEU A 3 -13.59 5.38 -4.71
CA LEU A 3 -12.65 5.94 -3.72
C LEU A 3 -12.22 4.84 -2.76
N VAL A 4 -11.01 4.95 -2.22
CA VAL A 4 -10.54 4.07 -1.15
C VAL A 4 -10.57 4.82 0.18
N ILE A 5 -11.24 4.24 1.17
CA ILE A 5 -11.36 4.80 2.51
C ILE A 5 -10.68 3.85 3.48
N LYS A 6 -9.73 4.38 4.24
CA LYS A 6 -8.92 3.59 5.18
C LYS A 6 -9.01 4.17 6.58
N ALA A 7 -9.08 3.30 7.58
CA ALA A 7 -8.76 3.70 8.95
C ALA A 7 -7.27 4.07 9.00
N ASP A 8 -6.93 5.21 9.59
CA ASP A 8 -5.55 5.73 9.64
C ASP A 8 -4.65 4.88 10.57
N GLY A 9 -5.22 4.35 11.64
CA GLY A 9 -4.49 3.51 12.57
C GLY A 9 -4.39 2.05 12.12
N LEU A 10 -3.62 1.26 12.90
CA LEU A 10 -3.39 -0.15 12.60
C LEU A 10 -4.68 -0.97 12.73
N ALA A 11 -5.23 -1.42 11.62
CA ALA A 11 -6.44 -2.24 11.54
C ALA A 11 -6.19 -3.63 10.90
N SER A 12 -4.92 -4.06 10.81
CA SER A 12 -4.50 -5.38 10.31
C SER A 12 -5.09 -5.72 8.92
N GLY A 13 -5.11 -4.72 8.02
CA GLY A 13 -5.62 -4.87 6.65
C GLY A 13 -7.16 -4.91 6.51
N LYS A 14 -7.91 -4.81 7.62
CA LYS A 14 -9.37 -4.88 7.61
C LYS A 14 -10.05 -3.50 7.54
N GLY A 15 -9.31 -2.44 7.81
CA GLY A 15 -9.84 -1.07 7.84
C GLY A 15 -9.83 -0.38 6.47
N VAL A 16 -10.11 -1.10 5.38
CA VAL A 16 -10.10 -0.58 4.01
C VAL A 16 -11.44 -0.87 3.34
N VAL A 17 -12.05 0.15 2.77
CA VAL A 17 -13.29 0.05 2.00
C VAL A 17 -13.10 0.73 0.66
N ILE A 18 -13.40 0.02 -0.42
CA ILE A 18 -13.52 0.60 -1.76
C ILE A 18 -14.98 1.00 -1.93
N ALA A 19 -15.22 2.30 -2.02
CA ALA A 19 -16.56 2.87 -2.18
C ALA A 19 -16.81 3.23 -3.64
N GLU A 20 -17.80 2.61 -4.25
CA GLU A 20 -18.19 2.85 -5.64
C GLU A 20 -19.19 4.00 -5.78
N THR A 21 -19.85 4.38 -4.69
CA THR A 21 -20.82 5.47 -4.64
C THR A 21 -20.57 6.38 -3.43
N GLU A 22 -21.15 7.58 -3.48
CA GLU A 22 -21.10 8.54 -2.37
C GLU A 22 -21.72 7.95 -1.10
N GLU A 23 -22.85 7.25 -1.22
CA GLU A 23 -23.54 6.66 -0.08
C GLU A 23 -22.66 5.61 0.62
N GLN A 24 -21.96 4.77 -0.16
CA GLN A 24 -21.01 3.80 0.37
C GLN A 24 -19.84 4.49 1.06
N ALA A 25 -19.31 5.56 0.47
CA ALA A 25 -18.23 6.35 1.05
C ALA A 25 -18.63 6.96 2.39
N VAL A 26 -19.79 7.61 2.45
CA VAL A 26 -20.34 8.21 3.68
C VAL A 26 -20.56 7.15 4.76
N GLN A 27 -21.12 5.99 4.39
CA GLN A 27 -21.33 4.88 5.33
C GLN A 27 -20.00 4.34 5.87
N ALA A 28 -18.98 4.18 5.02
CA ALA A 28 -17.67 3.72 5.43
C ALA A 28 -17.00 4.71 6.41
N VAL A 29 -16.99 5.99 6.09
CA VAL A 29 -16.45 7.05 6.95
C VAL A 29 -17.16 7.07 8.30
N ARG A 30 -18.50 7.08 8.31
CA ARG A 30 -19.27 7.04 9.56
C ARG A 30 -19.03 5.76 10.37
N GLY A 31 -18.98 4.60 9.70
CA GLY A 31 -18.71 3.33 10.36
C GLY A 31 -17.34 3.31 11.05
N MET A 32 -16.33 3.94 10.46
CA MET A 32 -15.00 4.05 11.05
C MET A 32 -14.95 5.07 12.18
N LEU A 33 -15.43 6.29 11.96
CA LEU A 33 -15.33 7.40 12.92
C LEU A 33 -16.30 7.27 14.10
N GLU A 34 -17.55 6.91 13.82
CA GLU A 34 -18.64 6.90 14.81
C GLU A 34 -18.87 5.49 15.39
N GLY A 35 -18.73 4.46 14.55
CA GLY A 35 -19.06 3.07 14.89
C GLY A 35 -18.03 2.37 15.75
N LYS A 36 -16.87 2.98 15.98
CA LYS A 36 -15.73 2.39 16.75
C LYS A 36 -15.34 0.98 16.32
N THR A 37 -15.65 0.62 15.09
CA THR A 37 -15.39 -0.73 14.53
C THR A 37 -13.91 -1.13 14.66
N PHE A 38 -13.02 -0.14 14.60
CA PHE A 38 -11.57 -0.32 14.69
C PHE A 38 -10.95 0.33 15.94
N GLY A 39 -11.76 0.66 16.96
CA GLY A 39 -11.27 1.33 18.17
C GLY A 39 -10.56 2.64 17.85
N SER A 40 -9.40 2.86 18.46
CA SER A 40 -8.59 4.08 18.22
C SER A 40 -8.04 4.16 16.78
N ALA A 41 -7.92 3.04 16.06
CA ALA A 41 -7.48 3.07 14.67
C ALA A 41 -8.46 3.76 13.72
N GLY A 42 -9.74 3.86 14.10
CA GLY A 42 -10.80 4.53 13.35
C GLY A 42 -11.07 5.98 13.76
N GLU A 43 -10.27 6.58 14.63
CA GLU A 43 -10.44 7.98 15.06
C GLU A 43 -10.15 9.00 13.96
N SER A 44 -9.37 8.60 12.96
CA SER A 44 -9.16 9.32 11.71
C SER A 44 -9.21 8.37 10.52
N VAL A 45 -9.53 8.93 9.35
CA VAL A 45 -9.59 8.17 8.10
C VAL A 45 -8.75 8.85 7.03
N VAL A 46 -8.18 8.03 6.13
CA VAL A 46 -7.51 8.48 4.92
C VAL A 46 -8.42 8.16 3.73
N ILE A 47 -8.60 9.12 2.84
CA ILE A 47 -9.37 8.96 1.60
C ILE A 47 -8.38 9.08 0.45
N GLU A 48 -8.31 8.02 -0.36
CA GLU A 48 -7.36 7.93 -1.47
C GLU A 48 -8.10 7.74 -2.78
N GLU A 49 -7.45 8.10 -3.88
CA GLU A 49 -7.92 7.70 -5.21
C GLU A 49 -7.82 6.17 -5.36
N PHE A 50 -8.73 5.60 -6.12
CA PHE A 50 -8.64 4.21 -6.50
C PHE A 50 -7.64 4.06 -7.66
N MET A 51 -6.56 3.34 -7.43
CA MET A 51 -5.54 3.07 -8.45
C MET A 51 -5.82 1.74 -9.15
N GLU A 52 -5.81 1.78 -10.47
CA GLU A 52 -5.91 0.59 -11.32
C GLU A 52 -4.53 0.19 -11.82
N GLY A 53 -4.25 -1.12 -11.87
CA GLY A 53 -3.00 -1.64 -12.38
C GLY A 53 -2.60 -2.95 -11.71
N GLU A 54 -1.51 -3.52 -12.19
CA GLU A 54 -0.89 -4.68 -11.56
C GLU A 54 -0.06 -4.25 -10.36
N GLU A 55 -0.24 -4.93 -9.24
CA GLU A 55 0.50 -4.68 -8.01
C GLU A 55 1.89 -5.33 -8.09
N ALA A 56 2.92 -4.62 -7.63
CA ALA A 56 4.25 -5.18 -7.44
C ALA A 56 4.84 -4.71 -6.11
N SER A 57 5.62 -5.59 -5.49
CA SER A 57 6.37 -5.29 -4.28
C SER A 57 7.84 -5.06 -4.63
N VAL A 58 8.36 -3.90 -4.28
CA VAL A 58 9.77 -3.56 -4.40
C VAL A 58 10.33 -3.25 -3.03
N LEU A 59 11.16 -4.14 -2.53
CA LEU A 59 11.86 -3.97 -1.27
C LEU A 59 13.30 -3.53 -1.54
N CYS A 60 13.89 -2.81 -0.59
CA CYS A 60 15.29 -2.42 -0.69
C CYS A 60 15.97 -2.39 0.66
N PHE A 61 17.28 -2.63 0.66
CA PHE A 61 18.12 -2.32 1.82
C PHE A 61 18.61 -0.88 1.74
N THR A 62 18.66 -0.22 2.89
CA THR A 62 19.22 1.14 2.98
C THR A 62 19.95 1.34 4.29
N ASP A 63 21.00 2.16 4.23
CA ASP A 63 21.74 2.69 5.39
C ASP A 63 21.34 4.15 5.71
N GLY A 64 20.26 4.64 5.10
CA GLY A 64 19.80 6.01 5.21
C GLY A 64 20.41 6.97 4.17
N ASN A 65 21.33 6.49 3.32
CA ASN A 65 21.94 7.26 2.23
C ASN A 65 21.97 6.48 0.91
N THR A 66 22.38 5.21 1.01
CA THR A 66 22.47 4.29 -0.13
C THR A 66 21.24 3.39 -0.15
N ILE A 67 20.82 3.01 -1.35
CA ILE A 67 19.72 2.08 -1.55
C ILE A 67 20.20 0.94 -2.43
N VAL A 68 19.92 -0.29 -2.01
CA VAL A 68 20.16 -1.51 -2.78
C VAL A 68 18.83 -2.22 -2.96
N PRO A 69 18.15 -2.05 -4.12
CA PRO A 69 16.90 -2.74 -4.38
C PRO A 69 17.08 -4.26 -4.42
N MET A 70 16.09 -4.96 -3.90
CA MET A 70 15.96 -6.41 -4.07
C MET A 70 15.27 -6.70 -5.40
N ILE A 71 15.26 -7.97 -5.80
CA ILE A 71 14.43 -8.39 -6.93
C ILE A 71 12.96 -8.15 -6.62
N SER A 72 12.23 -7.58 -7.59
CA SER A 72 10.80 -7.30 -7.42
C SER A 72 9.99 -8.57 -7.26
N ALA A 73 8.95 -8.52 -6.46
CA ALA A 73 8.03 -9.63 -6.21
C ALA A 73 6.59 -9.22 -6.50
N GLN A 74 5.74 -10.20 -6.67
CA GLN A 74 4.29 -9.99 -6.82
C GLN A 74 3.56 -10.98 -5.94
N ASP A 75 2.55 -10.47 -5.23
CA ASP A 75 1.74 -11.20 -4.29
C ASP A 75 0.37 -11.51 -4.92
N HIS A 76 -0.13 -12.72 -4.70
CA HIS A 76 -1.48 -13.13 -5.08
C HIS A 76 -2.43 -12.84 -3.92
N LYS A 77 -3.08 -11.68 -3.94
CA LYS A 77 -3.97 -11.21 -2.86
C LYS A 77 -5.41 -11.66 -3.00
N ARG A 78 -5.87 -11.91 -4.22
CA ARG A 78 -7.26 -12.30 -4.46
C ARG A 78 -7.47 -13.78 -4.19
N ILE A 79 -8.65 -14.11 -3.64
CA ILE A 79 -8.96 -15.47 -3.20
C ILE A 79 -9.26 -16.43 -4.35
N SER A 80 -9.65 -15.92 -5.51
CA SER A 80 -10.07 -16.74 -6.67
C SER A 80 -9.12 -16.59 -7.86
N ASP A 81 -9.16 -17.55 -8.76
CA ASP A 81 -8.41 -17.54 -10.01
C ASP A 81 -8.69 -16.29 -10.85
N GLY A 82 -7.71 -15.89 -11.66
CA GLY A 82 -7.84 -14.72 -12.52
C GLY A 82 -7.83 -13.38 -11.77
N ASP A 83 -7.21 -13.34 -10.60
CA ASP A 83 -7.15 -12.14 -9.74
C ASP A 83 -8.54 -11.59 -9.38
N MET A 84 -9.45 -12.51 -9.01
CA MET A 84 -10.84 -12.22 -8.70
C MET A 84 -11.18 -12.46 -7.23
N GLY A 85 -12.31 -11.90 -6.80
CA GLY A 85 -12.84 -12.10 -5.45
C GLY A 85 -12.27 -11.15 -4.40
N ALA A 86 -12.45 -11.51 -3.13
CA ALA A 86 -12.02 -10.69 -2.00
C ALA A 86 -10.50 -10.71 -1.82
N ASN A 87 -9.96 -9.61 -1.29
CA ASN A 87 -8.57 -9.54 -0.87
C ASN A 87 -8.31 -10.45 0.35
N THR A 88 -7.15 -11.07 0.37
CA THR A 88 -6.63 -11.88 1.48
C THR A 88 -5.34 -11.26 2.02
N GLY A 89 -4.74 -11.87 3.02
CA GLY A 89 -3.40 -11.54 3.49
C GLY A 89 -2.25 -12.02 2.57
N GLY A 90 -2.59 -12.62 1.43
CA GLY A 90 -1.68 -13.22 0.46
C GLY A 90 -1.89 -14.73 0.35
N MET A 91 -2.02 -15.21 -0.90
CA MET A 91 -2.21 -16.63 -1.22
C MET A 91 -0.90 -17.27 -1.73
N GLY A 92 0.14 -16.49 -1.85
CA GLY A 92 1.46 -16.84 -2.33
C GLY A 92 2.11 -15.66 -3.02
N ALA A 93 3.40 -15.76 -3.28
CA ALA A 93 4.16 -14.72 -3.97
C ALA A 93 5.19 -15.36 -4.90
N TYR A 94 5.61 -14.61 -5.89
CA TYR A 94 6.70 -15.01 -6.79
C TYR A 94 7.61 -13.83 -7.11
N ALA A 95 8.84 -14.14 -7.48
CA ALA A 95 9.85 -13.20 -7.92
C ALA A 95 10.69 -13.85 -9.04
N PRO A 96 11.10 -13.10 -10.07
CA PRO A 96 10.80 -11.69 -10.32
C PRO A 96 9.34 -11.46 -10.72
N ALA A 97 8.83 -10.24 -10.46
CA ALA A 97 7.52 -9.81 -10.93
C ALA A 97 7.59 -9.46 -12.43
N PRO A 98 6.83 -10.13 -13.34
CA PRO A 98 6.93 -9.88 -14.78
C PRO A 98 6.53 -8.46 -15.20
N VAL A 99 5.66 -7.81 -14.43
CA VAL A 99 5.24 -6.43 -14.66
C VAL A 99 6.39 -5.43 -14.51
N MET A 100 7.41 -5.77 -13.73
CA MET A 100 8.55 -4.90 -13.48
C MET A 100 9.58 -5.01 -14.61
N THR A 101 9.60 -3.98 -15.46
CA THR A 101 10.63 -3.81 -16.49
C THR A 101 11.81 -3.02 -15.95
N LYS A 102 12.95 -3.03 -16.67
CA LYS A 102 14.12 -2.23 -16.30
C LYS A 102 13.82 -0.73 -16.25
N GLU A 103 12.91 -0.27 -17.10
CA GLU A 103 12.44 1.12 -17.12
C GLU A 103 11.64 1.44 -15.86
N LEU A 104 10.72 0.53 -15.44
CA LEU A 104 9.96 0.69 -14.21
C LEU A 104 10.85 0.58 -12.97
N ASP A 105 11.82 -0.32 -12.94
CA ASP A 105 12.81 -0.39 -11.86
C ASP A 105 13.50 0.96 -11.67
N LYS A 106 13.93 1.58 -12.78
CA LYS A 106 14.56 2.91 -12.72
C LYS A 106 13.59 3.99 -12.25
N ILE A 107 12.35 4.00 -12.72
CA ILE A 107 11.32 4.95 -12.28
C ILE A 107 11.09 4.79 -10.78
N VAL A 108 10.87 3.58 -10.30
CA VAL A 108 10.64 3.30 -8.87
C VAL A 108 11.84 3.76 -8.04
N TYR A 109 13.06 3.47 -8.48
CA TYR A 109 14.26 3.91 -7.79
C TYR A 109 14.34 5.43 -7.68
N ASP A 110 14.17 6.14 -8.81
CA ASP A 110 14.36 7.59 -8.88
C ASP A 110 13.20 8.38 -8.26
N THR A 111 11.97 7.88 -8.36
CA THR A 111 10.77 8.65 -7.98
C THR A 111 10.13 8.21 -6.67
N ILE A 112 10.45 7.02 -6.17
CA ILE A 112 9.88 6.47 -4.94
C ILE A 112 10.96 6.21 -3.90
N LEU A 113 11.90 5.29 -4.16
CA LEU A 113 12.85 4.84 -3.15
C LEU A 113 13.80 5.95 -2.69
N MET A 114 14.48 6.62 -3.62
CA MET A 114 15.41 7.71 -3.29
C MET A 114 14.72 8.90 -2.64
N PRO A 115 13.57 9.39 -3.13
CA PRO A 115 12.83 10.44 -2.46
C PRO A 115 12.39 10.07 -1.05
N ALA A 116 11.90 8.84 -0.82
CA ALA A 116 11.49 8.39 0.50
C ALA A 116 12.64 8.42 1.52
N VAL A 117 13.80 7.83 1.17
CA VAL A 117 14.98 7.82 2.05
C VAL A 117 15.50 9.24 2.33
N LYS A 118 15.54 10.10 1.29
CA LYS A 118 15.93 11.50 1.45
C LYS A 118 14.96 12.29 2.34
N ALA A 119 13.65 12.06 2.17
CA ALA A 119 12.63 12.71 2.99
C ALA A 119 12.76 12.33 4.46
N MET A 120 12.89 11.05 4.78
CA MET A 120 13.08 10.57 6.15
C MET A 120 14.33 11.17 6.78
N LYS A 121 15.43 11.27 6.03
CA LYS A 121 16.66 11.93 6.51
C LYS A 121 16.43 13.41 6.78
N LYS A 122 15.70 14.11 5.89
CA LYS A 122 15.37 15.54 6.06
C LYS A 122 14.49 15.79 7.28
N GLU A 123 13.56 14.89 7.56
CA GLU A 123 12.68 14.95 8.74
C GLU A 123 13.39 14.53 10.05
N GLY A 124 14.70 14.24 10.02
CA GLY A 124 15.47 13.86 11.19
C GLY A 124 15.25 12.44 11.69
N CYS A 125 14.60 11.58 10.89
CA CYS A 125 14.35 10.18 11.20
C CYS A 125 14.92 9.25 10.10
N PRO A 126 16.25 9.26 9.87
CA PRO A 126 16.85 8.42 8.83
C PRO A 126 16.55 6.94 9.10
N PHE A 127 16.13 6.24 8.06
CA PHE A 127 15.80 4.82 8.17
C PHE A 127 16.98 3.95 7.72
N THR A 128 17.32 2.96 8.54
CA THR A 128 18.33 1.94 8.23
C THR A 128 17.70 0.57 8.37
N GLY A 129 17.75 -0.23 7.30
CA GLY A 129 17.14 -1.55 7.29
C GLY A 129 16.55 -1.93 5.94
N CYS A 130 15.51 -2.75 5.96
CA CYS A 130 14.73 -3.10 4.79
C CYS A 130 13.49 -2.21 4.70
N LEU A 131 13.38 -1.46 3.62
CA LEU A 131 12.25 -0.58 3.30
C LEU A 131 11.38 -1.28 2.27
#